data_c2a1de3dc7eb982c4edc9aa074fdd582
#
_entry.id   c2a1de3dc7eb982c4edc9aa074fdd582
#
_cell.length_a   1.000
_cell.length_b   1.000
_cell.length_c   1.000
_cell.angle_alpha   90.00
_cell.angle_beta   90.00
_cell.angle_gamma   90.00
#
_symmetry.space_group_name_H-M   'P 1'
#
loop_
_entity.id
_entity.type
_entity.pdbx_description
1 polymer ?
#
loop_
_entity_poly.entity_id
_entity_poly.type
_entity_poly.pdbx_seq_one_letter_code
_entity_poly.pdbx_strand_id
1 'polypeptide(L)'
;KSNGVMAVSTSVTVNGITYSIAADGVATAKTTKPNVNVSNGNVKVYDTKNSRYYTMVKEYKSHPGIANGKTSDEALLAALCESEAGDQGKIGMEAVALCVLNRTIKSDKEFPSTLRGVIYENIGSSTTPQYSVVRNGALLKRLNGQFENRTLAYQAAREAMTIFNKHVTSGKARTLKGFKQKDFNYMYFMMTSYFWNQNLNFSKVKYETYKGHTFFVD
;
A
#
# COMPACT_ATOMS: atom_id res chain seq x y z
N LYS A 1 -2.43 29.67 3.53
CA LYS A 1 -2.90 31.08 3.49
C LYS A 1 -2.27 31.74 2.27
N SER A 2 -3.08 32.44 1.46
CA SER A 2 -2.65 33.05 0.19
C SER A 2 -1.73 34.28 0.32
N ASN A 3 -1.45 34.75 1.53
CA ASN A 3 -0.71 35.98 1.80
C ASN A 3 0.71 35.76 2.35
N GLY A 4 1.24 34.56 2.29
CA GLY A 4 2.60 34.25 2.75
C GLY A 4 2.85 34.37 4.26
N VAL A 5 1.83 34.64 5.07
CA VAL A 5 1.98 34.72 6.52
C VAL A 5 2.14 33.32 7.10
N MET A 6 3.22 33.11 7.85
CA MET A 6 3.49 31.85 8.52
C MET A 6 2.41 31.55 9.56
N ALA A 7 1.83 30.36 9.54
CA ALA A 7 0.90 29.92 10.56
C ALA A 7 1.67 29.61 11.85
N VAL A 8 1.23 30.15 12.97
CA VAL A 8 1.81 29.90 14.30
C VAL A 8 0.72 29.62 15.32
N SER A 9 1.03 28.84 16.34
CA SER A 9 0.09 28.48 17.44
C SER A 9 -1.24 27.93 16.93
N THR A 10 -1.21 27.08 15.90
CA THR A 10 -2.39 26.52 15.23
C THR A 10 -2.17 25.08 14.76
N SER A 11 -3.20 24.48 14.21
CA SER A 11 -3.09 23.19 13.53
C SER A 11 -3.38 23.36 12.04
N VAL A 12 -2.60 22.70 11.19
CA VAL A 12 -2.78 22.67 9.72
C VAL A 12 -2.79 21.24 9.26
N THR A 13 -3.74 20.90 8.40
CA THR A 13 -3.79 19.57 7.78
C THR A 13 -3.29 19.66 6.34
N VAL A 14 -2.25 18.89 6.05
CA VAL A 14 -1.68 18.77 4.71
C VAL A 14 -1.64 17.30 4.34
N ASN A 15 -2.23 16.93 3.21
CA ASN A 15 -2.31 15.53 2.73
C ASN A 15 -2.85 14.54 3.79
N GLY A 16 -3.85 14.96 4.56
CA GLY A 16 -4.47 14.13 5.59
C GLY A 16 -3.68 14.02 6.90
N ILE A 17 -2.50 14.62 7.00
CA ILE A 17 -1.69 14.69 8.22
C ILE A 17 -1.94 16.04 8.89
N THR A 18 -2.39 16.03 10.15
CA THR A 18 -2.53 17.23 10.94
C THR A 18 -1.22 17.55 11.64
N TYR A 19 -0.72 18.76 11.45
CA TYR A 19 0.46 19.30 12.12
C TYR A 19 0.03 20.28 13.20
N SER A 20 0.63 20.19 14.38
CA SER A 20 0.61 21.25 15.38
C SER A 20 1.76 22.20 15.09
N ILE A 21 1.49 23.48 14.91
CA ILE A 21 2.51 24.50 14.64
C ILE A 21 2.71 25.27 15.93
N ALA A 22 3.92 25.24 16.47
CA ALA A 22 4.29 25.95 17.67
C ALA A 22 4.41 27.48 17.41
N ALA A 23 4.59 28.27 18.45
CA ALA A 23 4.71 29.72 18.33
C ALA A 23 5.95 30.17 17.53
N ASP A 24 7.00 29.35 17.53
CA ASP A 24 8.22 29.52 16.72
C ASP A 24 8.08 29.09 15.27
N GLY A 25 6.88 28.62 14.86
CA GLY A 25 6.59 28.15 13.51
C GLY A 25 7.01 26.70 13.23
N VAL A 26 7.56 25.99 14.21
CA VAL A 26 7.94 24.58 14.03
C VAL A 26 6.70 23.72 13.93
N ALA A 27 6.57 22.99 12.82
CA ALA A 27 5.47 22.08 12.57
C ALA A 27 5.82 20.66 13.10
N THR A 28 5.04 20.17 14.06
CA THR A 28 5.13 18.80 14.55
C THR A 28 3.90 18.02 14.09
N ALA A 29 4.11 16.94 13.38
CA ALA A 29 3.00 16.07 12.98
C ALA A 29 2.28 15.56 14.23
N LYS A 30 0.98 15.86 14.36
CA LYS A 30 0.13 15.14 15.30
C LYS A 30 -0.06 13.74 14.74
N THR A 31 0.82 12.83 15.14
CA THR A 31 0.55 11.42 14.97
C THR A 31 -0.67 11.10 15.83
N THR A 32 -1.86 11.08 15.23
CA THR A 32 -2.95 10.30 15.80
C THR A 32 -2.43 8.87 15.81
N LYS A 33 -1.99 8.39 16.99
CA LYS A 33 -1.75 6.93 17.15
C LYS A 33 -3.00 6.27 16.61
N PRO A 34 -2.91 5.35 15.65
CA PRO A 34 -4.08 4.64 15.19
C PRO A 34 -4.76 4.06 16.44
N ASN A 35 -6.06 4.24 16.55
CA ASN A 35 -6.82 3.76 17.70
C ASN A 35 -6.80 2.23 17.64
N VAL A 36 -5.78 1.62 18.26
CA VAL A 36 -5.50 0.17 18.20
C VAL A 36 -6.25 -0.48 19.33
N ASN A 37 -7.41 -1.02 19.05
CA ASN A 37 -8.15 -1.86 19.97
C ASN A 37 -7.66 -3.33 19.85
N VAL A 38 -7.17 -3.90 20.92
CA VAL A 38 -6.70 -5.30 20.96
C VAL A 38 -7.73 -6.13 21.71
N SER A 39 -8.48 -6.95 20.99
CA SER A 39 -9.30 -7.99 21.60
C SER A 39 -8.89 -9.36 21.02
N ASN A 40 -8.63 -10.33 21.90
CA ASN A 40 -8.32 -11.72 21.54
C ASN A 40 -7.14 -11.92 20.57
N GLY A 41 -6.04 -11.17 20.76
CA GLY A 41 -4.84 -11.28 19.92
C GLY A 41 -4.93 -10.61 18.54
N ASN A 42 -6.12 -10.22 18.09
CA ASN A 42 -6.32 -9.51 16.83
C ASN A 42 -6.11 -8.01 16.99
N VAL A 43 -5.42 -7.40 16.04
CA VAL A 43 -5.20 -5.96 16.01
C VAL A 43 -6.29 -5.33 15.17
N LYS A 44 -7.15 -4.49 15.77
CA LYS A 44 -8.10 -3.68 15.02
C LYS A 44 -7.56 -2.26 14.87
N VAL A 45 -7.50 -1.79 13.64
CA VAL A 45 -7.05 -0.43 13.29
C VAL A 45 -8.23 0.34 12.73
N TYR A 46 -8.51 1.51 13.30
CA TYR A 46 -9.54 2.39 12.80
C TYR A 46 -9.03 3.18 11.59
N ASP A 47 -9.74 3.06 10.49
CA ASP A 47 -9.49 3.81 9.27
C ASP A 47 -10.40 5.03 9.25
N THR A 48 -9.84 6.21 9.45
CA THR A 48 -10.59 7.47 9.54
C THR A 48 -11.22 7.86 8.22
N LYS A 49 -10.58 7.58 7.09
CA LYS A 49 -11.12 7.88 5.76
C LYS A 49 -12.34 7.01 5.44
N ASN A 50 -12.26 5.73 5.76
CA ASN A 50 -13.36 4.78 5.52
C ASN A 50 -14.38 4.74 6.66
N SER A 51 -14.08 5.36 7.80
CA SER A 51 -14.91 5.37 9.02
C SER A 51 -15.27 3.97 9.53
N ARG A 52 -14.30 3.04 9.47
CA ARG A 52 -14.49 1.66 9.95
C ARG A 52 -13.20 1.06 10.51
N TYR A 53 -13.38 -0.03 11.29
CA TYR A 53 -12.26 -0.84 11.76
C TYR A 53 -11.94 -1.93 10.75
N TYR A 54 -10.64 -2.15 10.53
CA TYR A 54 -10.11 -3.32 9.85
C TYR A 54 -9.32 -4.17 10.84
N THR A 55 -9.42 -5.48 10.68
CA THR A 55 -8.65 -6.43 11.50
C THR A 55 -7.33 -6.71 10.79
N MET A 56 -6.23 -6.57 11.52
CA MET A 56 -4.89 -6.83 11.00
C MET A 56 -4.38 -8.19 11.47
N VAL A 57 -3.59 -8.85 10.65
CA VAL A 57 -2.86 -10.07 11.05
C VAL A 57 -1.82 -9.75 12.13
N LYS A 58 -1.38 -10.76 12.89
CA LYS A 58 -0.43 -10.60 14.00
C LYS A 58 0.89 -9.94 13.58
N GLU A 59 1.32 -10.17 12.34
CA GLU A 59 2.55 -9.64 11.73
C GLU A 59 2.56 -8.11 11.69
N TYR A 60 1.40 -7.45 11.71
CA TYR A 60 1.29 -5.99 11.83
C TYR A 60 2.02 -5.46 13.08
N LYS A 61 1.99 -6.18 14.19
CA LYS A 61 2.71 -5.82 15.42
C LYS A 61 4.14 -6.31 15.44
N SER A 62 4.40 -7.50 14.90
CA SER A 62 5.70 -8.15 15.02
C SER A 62 6.71 -7.71 13.96
N HIS A 63 6.25 -7.22 12.80
CA HIS A 63 7.17 -6.70 11.79
C HIS A 63 7.77 -5.35 12.22
N PRO A 64 9.09 -5.16 11.98
CA PRO A 64 9.80 -3.99 12.49
C PRO A 64 9.24 -2.69 11.91
N GLY A 65 8.95 -1.74 12.80
CA GLY A 65 8.55 -0.39 12.42
C GLY A 65 7.15 -0.23 11.86
N ILE A 66 6.35 -1.30 11.72
CA ILE A 66 5.03 -1.23 11.08
C ILE A 66 3.99 -0.59 12.00
N ALA A 67 3.73 -1.18 13.16
CA ALA A 67 2.68 -0.68 14.06
C ALA A 67 2.98 0.70 14.65
N ASN A 68 4.25 1.06 14.82
CA ASN A 68 4.68 2.36 15.35
C ASN A 68 5.01 3.41 14.29
N GLY A 69 4.85 3.08 12.99
CA GLY A 69 5.06 3.99 11.87
C GLY A 69 6.52 4.33 11.56
N LYS A 70 7.50 3.66 12.17
CA LYS A 70 8.94 3.94 11.91
C LYS A 70 9.39 3.51 10.52
N THR A 71 8.84 2.41 9.99
CA THR A 71 9.08 2.02 8.58
C THR A 71 8.27 2.93 7.67
N SER A 72 8.92 3.63 6.75
CA SER A 72 8.23 4.50 5.79
C SER A 72 7.37 3.69 4.81
N ASP A 73 6.38 4.34 4.18
CA ASP A 73 5.56 3.69 3.15
C ASP A 73 6.39 3.27 1.95
N GLU A 74 7.39 4.06 1.58
CA GLU A 74 8.35 3.70 0.52
C GLU A 74 9.13 2.42 0.87
N ALA A 75 9.66 2.33 2.09
CA ALA A 75 10.42 1.17 2.52
C ALA A 75 9.54 -0.09 2.60
N LEU A 76 8.31 0.05 3.09
CA LEU A 76 7.35 -1.05 3.14
C LEU A 76 6.96 -1.52 1.75
N LEU A 77 6.68 -0.59 0.84
CA LEU A 77 6.30 -0.91 -0.54
C LEU A 77 7.47 -1.55 -1.30
N ALA A 78 8.70 -1.05 -1.14
CA ALA A 78 9.89 -1.66 -1.72
C ALA A 78 10.10 -3.09 -1.22
N ALA A 79 9.94 -3.31 0.08
CA ALA A 79 10.06 -4.64 0.68
C ALA A 79 8.98 -5.60 0.15
N LEU A 80 7.73 -5.13 0.02
CA LEU A 80 6.63 -5.93 -0.48
C LEU A 80 6.82 -6.30 -1.96
N CYS A 81 7.07 -5.33 -2.83
CA CYS A 81 7.12 -5.59 -4.27
C CYS A 81 8.34 -6.46 -4.66
N GLU A 82 9.47 -6.37 -3.96
CA GLU A 82 10.55 -7.33 -4.18
C GLU A 82 10.19 -8.74 -3.67
N SER A 83 9.46 -8.82 -2.55
CA SER A 83 9.01 -10.12 -2.03
C SER A 83 8.02 -10.83 -2.96
N GLU A 84 7.18 -10.08 -3.68
CA GLU A 84 6.13 -10.62 -4.56
C GLU A 84 6.60 -10.78 -6.01
N ALA A 85 7.50 -9.91 -6.51
CA ALA A 85 7.81 -9.81 -7.94
C ALA A 85 9.29 -9.48 -8.22
N GLY A 86 10.21 -9.81 -7.32
CA GLY A 86 11.64 -9.56 -7.52
C GLY A 86 12.19 -10.20 -8.79
N ASP A 87 11.75 -11.41 -9.12
CA ASP A 87 12.08 -12.16 -10.33
C ASP A 87 11.47 -11.56 -11.62
N GLN A 88 10.44 -10.72 -11.51
CA GLN A 88 9.79 -10.04 -12.63
C GLN A 88 10.54 -8.77 -13.06
N GLY A 89 11.52 -8.34 -12.28
CA GLY A 89 12.29 -7.11 -12.48
C GLY A 89 11.49 -5.85 -12.15
N LYS A 90 12.07 -4.69 -12.48
CA LYS A 90 11.54 -3.37 -12.06
C LYS A 90 10.07 -3.17 -12.43
N ILE A 91 9.69 -3.45 -13.66
CA ILE A 91 8.32 -3.23 -14.16
C ILE A 91 7.31 -4.14 -13.43
N GLY A 92 7.66 -5.41 -13.17
CA GLY A 92 6.80 -6.30 -12.40
C GLY A 92 6.61 -5.82 -10.95
N MET A 93 7.68 -5.34 -10.33
CA MET A 93 7.62 -4.73 -9.00
C MET A 93 6.78 -3.43 -8.99
N GLU A 94 6.90 -2.57 -10.00
CA GLU A 94 6.06 -1.36 -10.18
C GLU A 94 4.58 -1.73 -10.31
N ALA A 95 4.26 -2.76 -11.08
CA ALA A 95 2.90 -3.23 -11.28
C ALA A 95 2.28 -3.75 -9.97
N VAL A 96 3.01 -4.56 -9.21
CA VAL A 96 2.59 -4.99 -7.87
C VAL A 96 2.37 -3.79 -6.95
N ALA A 97 3.32 -2.85 -6.91
CA ALA A 97 3.21 -1.65 -6.08
C ALA A 97 1.97 -0.81 -6.44
N LEU A 98 1.68 -0.63 -7.73
CA LEU A 98 0.48 0.09 -8.18
C LEU A 98 -0.81 -0.64 -7.81
N CYS A 99 -0.88 -1.97 -7.89
CA CYS A 99 -2.05 -2.74 -7.41
C CYS A 99 -2.33 -2.45 -5.93
N VAL A 100 -1.30 -2.46 -5.09
CA VAL A 100 -1.42 -2.19 -3.66
C VAL A 100 -1.90 -0.76 -3.40
N LEU A 101 -1.32 0.21 -4.10
CA LEU A 101 -1.70 1.62 -3.99
C LEU A 101 -3.13 1.87 -4.49
N ASN A 102 -3.54 1.25 -5.60
CA ASN A 102 -4.89 1.38 -6.15
C ASN A 102 -5.97 0.94 -5.13
N ARG A 103 -5.70 -0.10 -4.35
CA ARG A 103 -6.61 -0.55 -3.28
C ARG A 103 -6.89 0.53 -2.24
N THR A 104 -5.91 1.41 -1.93
CA THR A 104 -6.07 2.47 -0.92
C THR A 104 -7.09 3.55 -1.30
N ILE A 105 -7.47 3.62 -2.57
CA ILE A 105 -8.43 4.62 -3.08
C ILE A 105 -9.73 4.01 -3.59
N LYS A 106 -9.93 2.69 -3.45
CA LYS A 106 -11.18 2.04 -3.87
C LYS A 106 -12.36 2.59 -3.07
N SER A 107 -13.39 3.05 -3.77
CA SER A 107 -14.48 3.85 -3.18
C SER A 107 -15.48 3.05 -2.34
N ASP A 108 -15.60 1.74 -2.60
CA ASP A 108 -16.56 0.85 -1.91
C ASP A 108 -16.11 0.42 -0.51
N LYS A 109 -14.95 0.88 -0.06
CA LYS A 109 -14.36 0.55 1.25
C LYS A 109 -14.02 -0.95 1.41
N GLU A 110 -13.87 -1.68 0.33
CA GLU A 110 -13.43 -3.07 0.37
C GLU A 110 -12.08 -3.18 1.08
N PHE A 111 -11.16 -2.25 0.77
CA PHE A 111 -9.81 -2.22 1.35
C PHE A 111 -9.62 -1.06 2.33
N PRO A 112 -8.69 -1.21 3.29
CA PRO A 112 -8.20 -0.08 4.08
C PRO A 112 -7.64 1.04 3.21
N SER A 113 -7.81 2.30 3.64
CA SER A 113 -7.33 3.48 2.91
C SER A 113 -5.82 3.76 3.10
N THR A 114 -5.12 2.93 3.83
CA THR A 114 -3.69 3.08 4.09
C THR A 114 -2.89 1.91 3.53
N LEU A 115 -1.66 2.17 3.09
CA LEU A 115 -0.77 1.13 2.57
C LEU A 115 -0.56 -0.01 3.60
N ARG A 116 -0.30 0.34 4.86
CA ARG A 116 -0.15 -0.65 5.94
C ARG A 116 -1.42 -1.46 6.15
N GLY A 117 -2.57 -0.79 6.10
CA GLY A 117 -3.87 -1.45 6.18
C GLY A 117 -4.02 -2.50 5.09
N VAL A 118 -3.86 -2.12 3.84
CA VAL A 118 -3.99 -3.02 2.68
C VAL A 118 -3.04 -4.23 2.78
N ILE A 119 -1.81 -4.02 3.23
CA ILE A 119 -0.81 -5.11 3.28
C ILE A 119 -1.08 -6.09 4.43
N TYR A 120 -1.53 -5.60 5.57
CA TYR A 120 -1.69 -6.40 6.79
C TYR A 120 -3.12 -6.75 7.15
N GLU A 121 -4.09 -6.36 6.33
CA GLU A 121 -5.48 -6.73 6.55
C GLU A 121 -5.64 -8.25 6.59
N ASN A 122 -6.44 -8.71 7.54
CA ASN A 122 -6.87 -10.09 7.64
C ASN A 122 -8.13 -10.30 6.78
N ILE A 123 -8.03 -11.15 5.78
CA ILE A 123 -9.14 -11.48 4.90
C ILE A 123 -9.93 -12.69 5.42
N GLY A 124 -11.24 -12.48 5.59
CA GLY A 124 -12.17 -13.52 5.99
C GLY A 124 -12.15 -13.87 7.48
N SER A 125 -12.66 -15.06 7.82
CA SER A 125 -12.72 -15.58 9.19
C SER A 125 -11.41 -16.20 9.68
N SER A 126 -10.47 -16.46 8.75
CA SER A 126 -9.14 -16.97 9.04
C SER A 126 -8.15 -15.83 9.27
N THR A 127 -7.01 -16.12 9.91
CA THR A 127 -5.94 -15.14 10.12
C THR A 127 -5.05 -14.97 8.87
N THR A 128 -5.63 -14.89 7.69
CA THR A 128 -4.91 -14.90 6.40
C THR A 128 -4.65 -13.48 5.91
N PRO A 129 -3.40 -13.07 5.64
CA PRO A 129 -3.09 -11.77 5.04
C PRO A 129 -3.44 -11.75 3.55
N GLN A 130 -3.64 -10.55 3.01
CA GLN A 130 -3.82 -10.32 1.57
C GLN A 130 -2.63 -10.83 0.74
N TYR A 131 -1.42 -10.80 1.31
CA TYR A 131 -0.17 -11.17 0.66
C TYR A 131 0.52 -12.29 1.44
N SER A 132 0.77 -13.43 0.80
CA SER A 132 1.39 -14.60 1.42
C SER A 132 2.77 -14.29 2.01
N VAL A 133 3.51 -13.36 1.38
CA VAL A 133 4.85 -12.92 1.81
C VAL A 133 4.87 -12.27 3.19
N VAL A 134 3.73 -11.77 3.67
CA VAL A 134 3.59 -11.24 5.03
C VAL A 134 3.86 -12.33 6.07
N ARG A 135 3.42 -13.56 5.80
CA ARG A 135 3.47 -14.69 6.75
C ARG A 135 4.60 -15.67 6.49
N ASN A 136 5.02 -15.86 5.23
CA ASN A 136 6.06 -16.84 4.89
C ASN A 136 7.49 -16.37 5.21
N GLY A 137 7.63 -15.14 5.75
CA GLY A 137 8.89 -14.54 6.17
C GLY A 137 9.64 -13.76 5.07
N ALA A 138 9.18 -13.78 3.82
CA ALA A 138 9.85 -13.06 2.73
C ALA A 138 9.82 -11.54 2.98
N LEU A 139 8.64 -10.98 3.32
CA LEU A 139 8.53 -9.56 3.65
C LEU A 139 9.39 -9.19 4.87
N LEU A 140 9.41 -10.03 5.91
CA LEU A 140 10.22 -9.78 7.10
C LEU A 140 11.71 -9.71 6.79
N LYS A 141 12.22 -10.60 5.91
CA LYS A 141 13.62 -10.54 5.45
C LYS A 141 13.95 -9.20 4.82
N ARG A 142 13.09 -8.69 3.93
CA ARG A 142 13.29 -7.38 3.26
C ARG A 142 13.19 -6.22 4.25
N LEU A 143 12.26 -6.25 5.20
CA LEU A 143 12.14 -5.24 6.26
C LEU A 143 13.38 -5.20 7.18
N ASN A 144 14.07 -6.32 7.35
CA ASN A 144 15.37 -6.41 8.04
C ASN A 144 16.57 -6.06 7.13
N GLY A 145 16.32 -5.54 5.93
CA GLY A 145 17.36 -5.07 5.02
C GLY A 145 17.95 -6.14 4.10
N GLN A 146 17.45 -7.37 4.13
CA GLN A 146 17.93 -8.49 3.32
C GLN A 146 17.25 -8.50 1.93
N PHE A 147 17.55 -7.51 1.11
CA PHE A 147 17.09 -7.43 -0.28
C PHE A 147 18.01 -8.24 -1.21
N GLU A 148 17.45 -8.73 -2.31
CA GLU A 148 18.23 -9.26 -3.44
C GLU A 148 18.75 -8.13 -4.32
N ASN A 149 17.88 -7.14 -4.60
CA ASN A 149 18.23 -5.92 -5.32
C ASN A 149 17.54 -4.70 -4.71
N ARG A 150 18.07 -4.25 -3.56
CA ARG A 150 17.51 -3.12 -2.82
C ARG A 150 17.32 -1.85 -3.66
N THR A 151 18.33 -1.51 -4.47
CA THR A 151 18.26 -0.30 -5.32
C THR A 151 17.09 -0.38 -6.28
N LEU A 152 16.91 -1.51 -6.94
CA LEU A 152 15.83 -1.72 -7.91
C LEU A 152 14.45 -1.72 -7.24
N ALA A 153 14.32 -2.36 -6.08
CA ALA A 153 13.08 -2.40 -5.31
C ALA A 153 12.62 -1.01 -4.86
N TYR A 154 13.54 -0.20 -4.32
CA TYR A 154 13.23 1.19 -3.95
C TYR A 154 12.91 2.07 -5.15
N GLN A 155 13.59 1.87 -6.26
CA GLN A 155 13.32 2.58 -7.51
C GLN A 155 11.90 2.27 -8.01
N ALA A 156 11.52 1.01 -8.05
CA ALA A 156 10.17 0.57 -8.43
C ALA A 156 9.10 1.17 -7.51
N ALA A 157 9.30 1.12 -6.19
CA ALA A 157 8.37 1.71 -5.22
C ALA A 157 8.19 3.22 -5.43
N ARG A 158 9.27 3.99 -5.60
CA ARG A 158 9.21 5.44 -5.84
C ARG A 158 8.50 5.79 -7.14
N GLU A 159 8.80 5.08 -8.22
CA GLU A 159 8.17 5.33 -9.52
C GLU A 159 6.68 5.02 -9.47
N ALA A 160 6.28 3.90 -8.86
CA ALA A 160 4.87 3.58 -8.64
C ALA A 160 4.15 4.63 -7.78
N MET A 161 4.75 5.06 -6.66
CA MET A 161 4.20 6.14 -5.83
C MET A 161 4.09 7.46 -6.59
N THR A 162 5.05 7.78 -7.46
CA THR A 162 5.01 8.98 -8.30
C THR A 162 3.86 8.93 -9.30
N ILE A 163 3.67 7.79 -9.98
CA ILE A 163 2.56 7.56 -10.92
C ILE A 163 1.23 7.68 -10.18
N PHE A 164 1.11 7.00 -9.05
CA PHE A 164 -0.09 7.00 -8.22
C PHE A 164 -0.44 8.40 -7.69
N ASN A 165 0.53 9.13 -7.15
CA ASN A 165 0.31 10.48 -6.63
C ASN A 165 -0.14 11.46 -7.73
N LYS A 166 0.40 11.37 -8.94
CA LYS A 166 -0.08 12.14 -10.09
C LYS A 166 -1.53 11.81 -10.42
N HIS A 167 -1.94 10.55 -10.31
CA HIS A 167 -3.34 10.16 -10.49
C HIS A 167 -4.23 10.80 -9.43
N VAL A 168 -3.89 10.66 -8.15
CA VAL A 168 -4.69 11.17 -7.04
C VAL A 168 -4.81 12.70 -7.06
N THR A 169 -3.73 13.42 -7.42
CA THR A 169 -3.71 14.89 -7.37
C THR A 169 -4.24 15.57 -8.62
N SER A 170 -4.18 14.93 -9.78
CA SER A 170 -4.51 15.57 -11.07
C SER A 170 -5.33 14.70 -12.03
N GLY A 171 -5.78 13.53 -11.59
CA GLY A 171 -6.56 12.60 -12.45
C GLY A 171 -5.77 11.99 -13.62
N LYS A 172 -4.44 12.17 -13.66
CA LYS A 172 -3.63 11.60 -14.75
C LYS A 172 -3.69 10.07 -14.74
N ALA A 173 -3.75 9.47 -15.92
CA ALA A 173 -3.70 8.03 -16.08
C ALA A 173 -2.42 7.44 -15.47
N ARG A 174 -2.54 6.29 -14.81
CA ARG A 174 -1.44 5.52 -14.23
C ARG A 174 -0.75 4.69 -15.33
N THR A 175 -0.01 5.37 -16.19
CA THR A 175 0.66 4.70 -17.32
C THR A 175 1.88 3.94 -16.83
N LEU A 176 1.92 2.64 -17.12
CA LEU A 176 3.03 1.78 -16.78
C LEU A 176 3.62 1.15 -18.05
N LYS A 177 4.95 1.27 -18.20
CA LYS A 177 5.67 0.68 -19.33
C LYS A 177 5.50 -0.84 -19.35
N GLY A 178 5.29 -1.41 -20.53
CA GLY A 178 5.10 -2.87 -20.69
C GLY A 178 3.65 -3.32 -20.54
N PHE A 179 2.73 -2.42 -20.21
CA PHE A 179 1.29 -2.67 -20.18
C PHE A 179 0.58 -1.91 -21.30
N LYS A 180 -0.44 -2.55 -21.89
CA LYS A 180 -1.22 -1.97 -22.99
C LYS A 180 -2.28 -1.00 -22.49
N GLN A 181 -2.81 -1.25 -21.28
CA GLN A 181 -3.82 -0.40 -20.69
C GLN A 181 -3.24 0.97 -20.35
N LYS A 182 -3.88 2.04 -20.86
CA LYS A 182 -3.43 3.43 -20.63
C LYS A 182 -3.50 3.85 -19.16
N ASP A 183 -4.50 3.39 -18.43
CA ASP A 183 -4.63 3.60 -16.99
C ASP A 183 -4.55 2.25 -16.26
N PHE A 184 -3.43 2.01 -15.60
CA PHE A 184 -3.18 0.81 -14.81
C PHE A 184 -4.04 0.85 -13.54
N ASN A 185 -5.29 0.43 -13.65
CA ASN A 185 -6.26 0.41 -12.53
C ASN A 185 -6.44 -0.99 -11.92
N TYR A 186 -5.56 -1.92 -12.23
CA TYR A 186 -5.62 -3.26 -11.64
C TYR A 186 -5.44 -3.21 -10.12
N MET A 187 -6.19 -4.06 -9.43
CA MET A 187 -6.20 -4.15 -7.96
C MET A 187 -5.72 -5.50 -7.46
N TYR A 188 -5.71 -6.51 -8.34
CA TYR A 188 -5.35 -7.88 -8.02
C TYR A 188 -4.22 -8.33 -8.92
N PHE A 189 -3.41 -9.24 -8.40
CA PHE A 189 -2.42 -9.97 -9.19
C PHE A 189 -2.21 -11.37 -8.61
N MET A 190 -1.81 -12.29 -9.45
CA MET A 190 -1.39 -13.63 -9.06
C MET A 190 -0.51 -14.23 -10.15
N MET A 191 0.13 -15.35 -9.85
CA MET A 191 0.84 -16.12 -10.86
C MET A 191 -0.12 -16.51 -11.98
N THR A 192 0.31 -16.33 -13.23
CA THR A 192 -0.52 -16.59 -14.42
C THR A 192 -1.03 -18.04 -14.45
N SER A 193 -0.22 -19.00 -13.98
CA SER A 193 -0.63 -20.40 -13.88
C SER A 193 -1.83 -20.63 -12.94
N TYR A 194 -1.97 -19.81 -11.90
CA TYR A 194 -3.11 -19.88 -10.97
C TYR A 194 -4.31 -19.07 -11.46
N PHE A 195 -4.09 -18.00 -12.22
CA PHE A 195 -5.16 -17.12 -12.68
C PHE A 195 -6.24 -17.88 -13.47
N TRP A 196 -5.84 -18.73 -14.40
CA TRP A 196 -6.76 -19.48 -15.23
C TRP A 196 -7.56 -20.57 -14.48
N ASN A 197 -7.11 -20.92 -13.26
CA ASN A 197 -7.81 -21.88 -12.40
C ASN A 197 -8.76 -21.20 -11.40
N GLN A 198 -8.90 -19.87 -11.46
CA GLN A 198 -9.84 -19.16 -10.60
C GLN A 198 -11.26 -19.27 -11.15
N ASN A 199 -12.22 -19.30 -10.22
CA ASN A 199 -13.65 -19.23 -10.57
C ASN A 199 -14.08 -17.78 -10.84
N LEU A 200 -13.49 -17.19 -11.89
CA LEU A 200 -13.77 -15.82 -12.32
C LEU A 200 -14.64 -15.81 -13.56
N ASN A 201 -15.50 -14.80 -13.68
CA ASN A 201 -16.20 -14.54 -14.93
C ASN A 201 -15.29 -13.76 -15.88
N PHE A 202 -14.44 -14.49 -16.63
CA PHE A 202 -13.43 -13.91 -17.52
C PHE A 202 -13.99 -12.97 -18.60
N SER A 203 -15.30 -13.02 -18.89
CA SER A 203 -15.94 -12.06 -19.82
C SER A 203 -16.13 -10.67 -19.20
N LYS A 204 -16.08 -10.56 -17.88
CA LYS A 204 -16.24 -9.29 -17.13
C LYS A 204 -14.94 -8.79 -16.54
N VAL A 205 -13.98 -9.68 -16.29
CA VAL A 205 -12.69 -9.33 -15.69
C VAL A 205 -11.78 -8.69 -16.72
N LYS A 206 -11.28 -7.50 -16.44
CA LYS A 206 -10.18 -6.90 -17.21
C LYS A 206 -8.86 -7.39 -16.66
N TYR A 207 -8.02 -7.93 -17.53
CA TYR A 207 -6.72 -8.46 -17.10
C TYR A 207 -5.63 -8.21 -18.14
N GLU A 208 -4.41 -8.25 -17.68
CA GLU A 208 -3.20 -8.20 -18.50
C GLU A 208 -2.08 -8.99 -17.85
N THR A 209 -1.33 -9.74 -18.65
CA THR A 209 -0.22 -10.56 -18.17
C THR A 209 1.11 -9.88 -18.45
N TYR A 210 1.97 -9.84 -17.42
CA TYR A 210 3.36 -9.42 -17.53
C TYR A 210 4.26 -10.50 -16.93
N LYS A 211 5.10 -11.10 -17.76
CA LYS A 211 5.94 -12.25 -17.38
C LYS A 211 5.12 -13.35 -16.66
N GLY A 212 5.49 -13.68 -15.42
CA GLY A 212 4.83 -14.73 -14.62
C GLY A 212 3.56 -14.31 -13.89
N HIS A 213 3.18 -13.03 -13.91
CA HIS A 213 2.00 -12.51 -13.21
C HIS A 213 0.90 -12.06 -14.16
N THR A 214 -0.35 -12.31 -13.76
CA THR A 214 -1.54 -11.70 -14.35
C THR A 214 -2.12 -10.69 -13.37
N PHE A 215 -2.29 -9.46 -13.84
CA PHE A 215 -2.88 -8.32 -13.13
C PHE A 215 -4.32 -8.16 -13.60
N PHE A 216 -5.26 -7.92 -12.66
CA PHE A 216 -6.67 -7.86 -13.04
C PHE A 216 -7.50 -6.98 -12.12
N VAL A 217 -8.70 -6.63 -12.59
CA VAL A 217 -9.78 -5.99 -11.86
C VAL A 217 -11.10 -6.57 -12.35
N ASP A 218 -12.00 -6.86 -11.45
CA ASP A 218 -13.39 -7.32 -11.65
C ASP A 218 -14.38 -6.15 -11.62
#